data_8dc6a1984a908d45271ff87269691434
#
_entry.id   8dc6a1984a908d45271ff87269691434
#
_cell.length_a   1.000
_cell.length_b   1.000
_cell.length_c   1.000
_cell.angle_alpha   90.00
_cell.angle_beta   90.00
_cell.angle_gamma   90.00
#
_symmetry.space_group_name_H-M   'P 1'
#
loop_
_entity.id
_entity.type
_entity.pdbx_description
1 polymer ?
#
loop_
_entity_poly.entity_id
_entity_poly.type
_entity_poly.pdbx_seq_one_letter_code
_entity_poly.pdbx_strand_id
1 'polypeptide(L)'
;MAECTRPPHTEVASASLELRAVLPAARQARTFTRQCLRLWDEGEELIDAAVLIVCELATNAIRHGAALLLAERGVGHGPDAMITLTLALQPDVLHIEMRDGSAVLPVQRTAGQGDDCGRGLMIIAALAESWTAGRDPGGGKWVRARLPRTTGADTV
;
A
#
# COMPACT_ATOMS: atom_id res chain seq x y z
N MET A 1 10.51 8.21 9.18
CA MET A 1 11.20 9.13 8.27
C MET A 1 10.72 8.85 6.85
N ALA A 2 10.27 9.85 6.17
CA ALA A 2 9.84 9.71 4.78
C ALA A 2 10.99 10.08 3.86
N GLU A 3 11.38 9.17 3.00
CA GLU A 3 12.42 9.43 2.01
C GLU A 3 11.77 9.41 0.62
N CYS A 4 11.75 10.55 -0.02
CA CYS A 4 11.30 10.68 -1.39
C CYS A 4 12.47 11.21 -2.22
N THR A 5 13.08 10.29 -2.96
CA THR A 5 14.23 10.63 -3.78
C THR A 5 13.86 10.52 -5.25
N ARG A 6 13.98 11.61 -5.99
CA ARG A 6 13.94 11.56 -7.45
C ARG A 6 15.39 11.58 -7.92
N PRO A 7 15.92 10.46 -8.40
CA PRO A 7 17.25 10.46 -9.01
C PRO A 7 17.21 11.28 -10.31
N PRO A 8 18.15 12.19 -10.51
CA PRO A 8 18.22 12.94 -11.76
C PRO A 8 18.50 11.97 -12.92
N HIS A 9 17.66 12.00 -13.93
CA HIS A 9 17.83 11.27 -15.19
C HIS A 9 17.67 9.74 -15.15
N THR A 10 17.12 9.17 -14.08
CA THR A 10 16.75 7.76 -14.07
C THR A 10 15.25 7.60 -14.23
N GLU A 11 14.87 6.62 -15.03
CA GLU A 11 13.46 6.26 -15.28
C GLU A 11 12.80 5.57 -14.10
N VAL A 12 13.49 5.47 -12.95
CA VAL A 12 12.99 4.84 -11.73
C VAL A 12 13.04 5.84 -10.58
N ALA A 13 11.90 6.05 -9.95
CA ALA A 13 11.78 6.82 -8.73
C ALA A 13 11.19 5.92 -7.65
N SER A 14 11.63 6.08 -6.42
CA SER A 14 11.09 5.31 -5.30
C SER A 14 10.99 6.16 -4.04
N ALA A 15 10.06 5.77 -3.17
CA ALA A 15 9.84 6.42 -1.89
C ALA A 15 9.28 5.41 -0.89
N SER A 16 9.66 5.54 0.37
CA SER A 16 9.20 4.71 1.46
C SER A 16 8.74 5.54 2.65
N LEU A 17 7.74 5.04 3.36
CA LEU A 17 7.20 5.67 4.56
C LEU A 17 6.92 4.60 5.61
N GLU A 18 7.47 4.76 6.79
CA GLU A 18 7.13 3.93 7.95
C GLU A 18 6.08 4.63 8.79
N LEU A 19 5.05 3.88 9.19
CA LEU A 19 3.93 4.37 9.97
C LEU A 19 3.58 3.40 11.09
N ARG A 20 3.05 3.94 12.18
CA ARG A 20 2.40 3.10 13.20
C ARG A 20 1.07 2.59 12.65
N ALA A 21 0.73 1.33 12.92
CA ALA A 21 -0.52 0.70 12.48
C ALA A 21 -1.70 1.20 13.32
N VAL A 22 -2.00 2.48 13.24
CA VAL A 22 -3.10 3.16 13.93
C VAL A 22 -3.95 3.93 12.92
N LEU A 23 -5.19 4.26 13.30
CA LEU A 23 -6.16 4.87 12.37
C LEU A 23 -5.62 6.05 11.53
N PRO A 24 -4.84 7.00 12.09
CA PRO A 24 -4.29 8.10 11.27
C PRO A 24 -3.33 7.66 10.17
N ALA A 25 -2.80 6.44 10.22
CA ALA A 25 -1.81 5.97 9.24
C ALA A 25 -2.37 5.94 7.81
N ALA A 26 -3.64 5.59 7.64
CA ALA A 26 -4.27 5.57 6.32
C ALA A 26 -4.28 6.96 5.68
N ARG A 27 -4.58 8.00 6.46
CA ARG A 27 -4.54 9.40 6.00
C ARG A 27 -3.11 9.81 5.65
N GLN A 28 -2.15 9.49 6.49
CA GLN A 28 -0.74 9.81 6.27
C GLN A 28 -0.20 9.12 5.01
N ALA A 29 -0.56 7.86 4.81
CA ALA A 29 -0.19 7.10 3.62
C ALA A 29 -0.77 7.72 2.34
N ARG A 30 -2.02 8.15 2.36
CA ARG A 30 -2.66 8.83 1.22
C ARG A 30 -1.98 10.15 0.89
N THR A 31 -1.71 10.98 1.89
CA THR A 31 -1.04 12.26 1.72
C THR A 31 0.35 12.06 1.13
N PHE A 32 1.12 11.13 1.67
CA PHE A 32 2.45 10.78 1.17
C PHE A 32 2.40 10.34 -0.30
N THR A 33 1.45 9.47 -0.65
CA THR A 33 1.29 8.99 -2.02
C THR A 33 1.01 10.13 -3.00
N ARG A 34 0.07 11.04 -2.66
CA ARG A 34 -0.21 12.21 -3.49
C ARG A 34 1.03 13.10 -3.67
N GLN A 35 1.74 13.37 -2.60
CA GLN A 35 2.93 14.21 -2.65
C GLN A 35 4.02 13.62 -3.52
N CYS A 36 4.30 12.33 -3.37
CA CYS A 36 5.32 11.64 -4.18
C CYS A 36 4.95 11.64 -5.66
N LEU A 37 3.73 11.24 -5.99
CA LEU A 37 3.31 11.13 -7.40
C LEU A 37 3.23 12.50 -8.09
N ARG A 38 2.83 13.54 -7.37
CA ARG A 38 2.88 14.91 -7.90
C ARG A 38 4.30 15.39 -8.11
N LEU A 39 5.20 15.09 -7.18
CA LEU A 39 6.62 15.39 -7.33
C LEU A 39 7.23 14.68 -8.54
N TRP A 40 6.74 13.50 -8.85
CA TRP A 40 7.18 12.72 -10.01
C TRP A 40 6.43 13.07 -11.31
N ASP A 41 5.63 14.13 -11.29
CA ASP A 41 4.83 14.64 -12.43
C ASP A 41 3.84 13.63 -13.00
N GLU A 42 3.27 12.77 -12.17
CA GLU A 42 2.24 11.84 -12.59
C GLU A 42 0.87 12.53 -12.72
N GLY A 43 0.01 12.00 -13.62
CA GLY A 43 -1.32 12.53 -13.83
C GLY A 43 -2.30 12.21 -12.71
N GLU A 44 -3.34 13.03 -12.56
CA GLU A 44 -4.33 12.91 -11.48
C GLU A 44 -5.08 11.57 -11.51
N GLU A 45 -5.28 10.98 -12.68
CA GLU A 45 -5.93 9.68 -12.82
C GLU A 45 -5.14 8.57 -12.15
N LEU A 46 -3.82 8.53 -12.35
CA LEU A 46 -2.92 7.59 -11.69
C LEU A 46 -2.86 7.85 -10.19
N ILE A 47 -2.79 9.12 -9.79
CA ILE A 47 -2.76 9.52 -8.39
C ILE A 47 -4.02 9.05 -7.67
N ASP A 48 -5.20 9.28 -8.22
CA ASP A 48 -6.46 8.87 -7.60
C ASP A 48 -6.55 7.35 -7.44
N ALA A 49 -6.16 6.60 -8.46
CA ALA A 49 -6.14 5.14 -8.40
C ALA A 49 -5.13 4.63 -7.35
N ALA A 50 -3.94 5.20 -7.32
CA ALA A 50 -2.90 4.85 -6.35
C ALA A 50 -3.35 5.14 -4.91
N VAL A 51 -3.98 6.28 -4.69
CA VAL A 51 -4.49 6.68 -3.37
C VAL A 51 -5.56 5.72 -2.87
N LEU A 52 -6.46 5.25 -3.73
CA LEU A 52 -7.45 4.24 -3.37
C LEU A 52 -6.79 2.92 -2.97
N ILE A 53 -5.84 2.45 -3.75
CA ILE A 53 -5.10 1.22 -3.45
C ILE A 53 -4.36 1.35 -2.12
N VAL A 54 -3.64 2.43 -1.92
CA VAL A 54 -2.90 2.70 -0.68
C VAL A 54 -3.83 2.74 0.53
N CYS A 55 -4.99 3.37 0.38
CA CYS A 55 -5.99 3.44 1.45
C CYS A 55 -6.44 2.04 1.88
N GLU A 56 -6.74 1.16 0.92
CA GLU A 56 -7.18 -0.21 1.19
C GLU A 56 -6.06 -1.06 1.80
N LEU A 57 -4.85 -0.95 1.28
CA LEU A 57 -3.69 -1.67 1.83
C LEU A 57 -3.38 -1.21 3.25
N ALA A 58 -3.41 0.09 3.53
CA ALA A 58 -3.17 0.63 4.86
C ALA A 58 -4.27 0.20 5.85
N THR A 59 -5.53 0.27 5.43
CA THR A 59 -6.66 -0.14 6.27
C THR A 59 -6.56 -1.63 6.65
N ASN A 60 -6.21 -2.49 5.70
CA ASN A 60 -6.00 -3.91 5.95
C ASN A 60 -4.83 -4.14 6.91
N ALA A 61 -3.72 -3.46 6.72
CA ALA A 61 -2.55 -3.57 7.58
C ALA A 61 -2.84 -3.11 9.01
N ILE A 62 -3.59 -2.03 9.18
CA ILE A 62 -4.02 -1.52 10.49
C ILE A 62 -4.94 -2.55 11.18
N ARG A 63 -5.90 -3.09 10.44
CA ARG A 63 -6.86 -4.07 10.95
C ARG A 63 -6.17 -5.35 11.39
N HIS A 64 -5.23 -5.86 10.60
CA HIS A 64 -4.44 -7.05 10.94
C HIS A 64 -3.51 -6.79 12.12
N GLY A 65 -2.91 -5.61 12.20
CA GLY A 65 -2.09 -5.20 13.34
C GLY A 65 -2.88 -5.12 14.63
N ALA A 66 -4.09 -4.56 14.59
CA ALA A 66 -4.98 -4.51 15.75
C ALA A 66 -5.41 -5.90 16.21
N ALA A 67 -5.73 -6.81 15.28
CA ALA A 67 -6.08 -8.19 15.59
C ALA A 67 -4.90 -8.92 16.27
N LEU A 68 -3.68 -8.68 15.83
CA LEU A 68 -2.48 -9.24 16.42
C LEU A 68 -2.29 -8.76 17.87
N LEU A 69 -2.47 -7.46 18.12
CA LEU A 69 -2.38 -6.88 19.46
C LEU A 69 -3.45 -7.43 20.39
N LEU A 70 -4.66 -7.71 19.88
CA LEU A 70 -5.73 -8.32 20.67
C LEU A 70 -5.45 -9.79 20.98
N ALA A 71 -4.82 -10.52 20.06
CA ALA A 71 -4.46 -11.92 20.26
C ALA A 71 -3.33 -12.10 21.28
N GLU A 72 -2.44 -11.14 21.39
CA GLU A 72 -1.31 -11.12 22.33
C GLU A 72 -1.66 -10.52 23.69
N ARG A 73 -2.94 -10.34 23.99
CA ARG A 73 -3.41 -9.81 25.28
C ARG A 73 -3.04 -10.70 26.44
N GLY A 74 -2.02 -10.35 27.11
CA GLY A 74 -1.51 -11.02 28.31
C GLY A 74 -0.08 -10.60 28.57
N VAL A 75 0.55 -10.00 27.56
CA VAL A 75 1.89 -9.44 27.67
C VAL A 75 1.73 -7.95 27.37
N GLY A 76 1.76 -7.14 28.39
CA GLY A 76 1.59 -5.69 28.28
C GLY A 76 2.52 -5.09 27.23
N HIS A 77 1.99 -4.27 26.38
CA HIS A 77 2.68 -3.40 25.44
C HIS A 77 3.74 -4.08 24.57
N GLY A 78 3.28 -4.90 23.62
CA GLY A 78 4.11 -5.26 22.47
C GLY A 78 4.60 -3.98 21.76
N PRO A 79 5.73 -4.04 21.05
CA PRO A 79 6.18 -2.89 20.27
C PRO A 79 5.05 -2.43 19.37
N ASP A 80 4.88 -1.11 19.24
CA ASP A 80 3.87 -0.53 18.35
C ASP A 80 4.01 -1.18 16.97
N ALA A 81 2.93 -1.80 16.50
CA ALA A 81 2.94 -2.43 15.19
C ALA A 81 3.23 -1.38 14.12
N MET A 82 4.24 -1.65 13.30
CA MET A 82 4.66 -0.76 12.23
C MET A 82 4.22 -1.30 10.88
N ILE A 83 3.89 -0.41 9.98
CA ILE A 83 3.65 -0.70 8.59
C ILE A 83 4.58 0.13 7.72
N THR A 84 4.98 -0.41 6.58
CA THR A 84 5.87 0.28 5.64
C THR A 84 5.21 0.33 4.27
N LEU A 85 5.01 1.53 3.78
CA LEU A 85 4.54 1.79 2.41
C LEU A 85 5.75 2.08 1.53
N THR A 86 5.85 1.39 0.41
CA THR A 86 6.86 1.65 -0.61
C THR A 86 6.20 1.90 -1.96
N LEU A 87 6.56 3.01 -2.59
CA LEU A 87 6.16 3.35 -3.96
C LEU A 87 7.40 3.24 -4.85
N ALA A 88 7.29 2.52 -5.93
CA ALA A 88 8.38 2.39 -6.91
C ALA A 88 7.83 2.62 -8.31
N LEU A 89 8.28 3.70 -8.93
CA LEU A 89 7.84 4.11 -10.25
C LEU A 89 8.81 3.59 -11.31
N GLN A 90 8.32 2.81 -12.24
CA GLN A 90 9.03 2.32 -13.41
C GLN A 90 8.45 2.96 -14.68
N PRO A 91 9.07 2.80 -15.87
CA PRO A 91 8.60 3.48 -17.08
C PRO A 91 7.12 3.25 -17.39
N ASP A 92 6.62 2.05 -17.21
CA ASP A 92 5.25 1.63 -17.57
C ASP A 92 4.37 1.20 -16.41
N VAL A 93 4.90 1.16 -15.19
CA VAL A 93 4.16 0.65 -14.03
C VAL A 93 4.57 1.36 -12.74
N LEU A 94 3.58 1.55 -11.87
CA LEU A 94 3.81 1.93 -10.47
C LEU A 94 3.60 0.71 -9.58
N HIS A 95 4.60 0.36 -8.80
CA HIS A 95 4.48 -0.64 -7.74
C HIS A 95 4.11 0.03 -6.43
N ILE A 96 3.10 -0.49 -5.77
CA ILE A 96 2.68 -0.08 -4.44
C ILE A 96 2.80 -1.29 -3.53
N GLU A 97 3.66 -1.21 -2.53
CA GLU A 97 3.88 -2.31 -1.57
C GLU A 97 3.58 -1.85 -0.15
N MET A 98 2.83 -2.66 0.57
CA MET A 98 2.59 -2.46 1.99
C MET A 98 3.12 -3.68 2.74
N ARG A 99 4.01 -3.43 3.72
CA ARG A 99 4.53 -4.44 4.64
C ARG A 99 3.96 -4.22 6.02
N ASP A 100 3.60 -5.31 6.70
CA ASP A 100 3.17 -5.26 8.09
C ASP A 100 3.71 -6.48 8.86
N GLY A 101 3.52 -6.49 10.19
CA GLY A 101 4.00 -7.55 11.05
C GLY A 101 3.11 -8.78 11.13
N SER A 102 1.95 -8.78 10.46
CA SER A 102 1.00 -9.88 10.51
C SER A 102 1.43 -11.03 9.59
N ALA A 103 1.24 -12.27 10.05
CA ALA A 103 1.46 -13.45 9.21
C ALA A 103 0.21 -13.85 8.42
N VAL A 104 -0.92 -13.15 8.62
CA VAL A 104 -2.18 -13.46 7.97
C VAL A 104 -2.20 -12.86 6.57
N LEU A 105 -2.15 -13.72 5.55
CA LEU A 105 -2.20 -13.28 4.16
C LEU A 105 -3.62 -12.85 3.78
N PRO A 106 -3.75 -11.82 2.94
CA PRO A 106 -5.05 -11.40 2.45
C PRO A 106 -5.66 -12.47 1.55
N VAL A 107 -6.96 -12.67 1.70
CA VAL A 107 -7.74 -13.59 0.87
C VAL A 107 -8.82 -12.77 0.17
N GLN A 108 -8.85 -12.84 -1.16
CA GLN A 108 -9.91 -12.23 -1.94
C GLN A 108 -11.20 -13.04 -1.74
N ARG A 109 -12.23 -12.38 -1.19
CA ARG A 109 -13.55 -12.98 -0.99
C ARG A 109 -14.51 -12.52 -2.07
N THR A 110 -15.43 -13.39 -2.46
CA THR A 110 -16.51 -13.05 -3.40
C THR A 110 -17.47 -12.03 -2.77
N ALA A 111 -17.95 -11.09 -3.58
CA ALA A 111 -18.94 -10.10 -3.17
C ALA A 111 -20.21 -10.79 -2.62
N GLY A 112 -20.70 -10.34 -1.48
CA GLY A 112 -21.95 -10.85 -0.88
C GLY A 112 -21.78 -11.53 0.47
N GLN A 113 -20.57 -11.75 0.96
CA GLN A 113 -20.35 -12.39 2.26
C GLN A 113 -20.26 -11.42 3.45
N GLY A 114 -20.73 -10.20 3.29
CA GLY A 114 -20.96 -9.26 4.40
C GLY A 114 -19.71 -8.77 5.14
N ASP A 115 -18.52 -9.13 4.70
CA ASP A 115 -17.27 -8.74 5.33
C ASP A 115 -16.63 -7.56 4.59
N ASP A 116 -16.46 -6.45 5.30
CA ASP A 116 -15.78 -5.25 4.80
C ASP A 116 -14.35 -5.54 4.31
N CYS A 117 -13.73 -6.61 4.81
CA CYS A 117 -12.39 -7.06 4.41
C CYS A 117 -12.29 -7.54 2.96
N GLY A 118 -13.39 -8.04 2.37
CA GLY A 118 -13.39 -8.52 0.98
C GLY A 118 -13.48 -7.41 -0.06
N ARG A 119 -13.98 -6.24 0.31
CA ARG A 119 -14.17 -5.11 -0.61
C ARG A 119 -12.86 -4.43 -0.98
N GLY A 120 -11.92 -4.33 -0.04
CA GLY A 120 -10.62 -3.72 -0.27
C GLY A 120 -9.83 -4.42 -1.38
N LEU A 121 -9.75 -5.75 -1.33
CA LEU A 121 -9.07 -6.53 -2.36
C LEU A 121 -9.78 -6.47 -3.72
N MET A 122 -11.11 -6.34 -3.74
CA MET A 122 -11.86 -6.14 -4.96
C MET A 122 -11.53 -4.80 -5.62
N ILE A 123 -11.38 -3.75 -4.84
CA ILE A 123 -10.96 -2.44 -5.33
C ILE A 123 -9.56 -2.52 -5.92
N ILE A 124 -8.64 -3.17 -5.23
CA ILE A 124 -7.27 -3.36 -5.73
C ILE A 124 -7.29 -4.16 -7.03
N ALA A 125 -8.04 -5.26 -7.08
CA ALA A 125 -8.14 -6.10 -8.28
C ALA A 125 -8.78 -5.36 -9.47
N ALA A 126 -9.68 -4.41 -9.21
CA ALA A 126 -10.32 -3.62 -10.25
C ALA A 126 -9.41 -2.52 -10.81
N LEU A 127 -8.56 -1.93 -9.98
CA LEU A 127 -7.70 -0.81 -10.36
C LEU A 127 -6.31 -1.24 -10.79
N ALA A 128 -5.76 -2.27 -10.16
CA ALA A 128 -4.41 -2.76 -10.43
C ALA A 128 -4.41 -3.72 -11.62
N GLU A 129 -3.34 -3.73 -12.38
CA GLU A 129 -3.08 -4.74 -13.41
C GLU A 129 -2.95 -6.13 -12.78
N SER A 130 -2.29 -6.20 -11.63
CA SER A 130 -2.14 -7.41 -10.84
C SER A 130 -1.79 -7.06 -9.39
N TRP A 131 -2.01 -8.00 -8.48
CA TRP A 131 -1.51 -7.88 -7.13
C TRP A 131 -0.98 -9.22 -6.64
N THR A 132 0.01 -9.19 -5.77
CA THR A 132 0.64 -10.35 -5.16
C THR A 132 0.84 -10.11 -3.68
N ALA A 133 0.92 -11.19 -2.92
CA ALA A 133 1.21 -11.13 -1.49
C ALA A 133 2.12 -12.28 -1.10
N GLY A 134 2.92 -12.07 -0.08
CA GLY A 134 3.82 -13.09 0.42
C GLY A 134 4.20 -12.85 1.87
N ARG A 135 4.82 -13.85 2.46
CA ARG A 135 5.35 -13.78 3.82
C ARG A 135 6.81 -13.32 3.77
N ASP A 136 7.15 -12.46 4.71
CA ASP A 136 8.52 -12.02 4.87
C ASP A 136 9.30 -13.09 5.68
N PRO A 137 10.51 -13.50 5.24
CA PRO A 137 11.30 -14.49 6.00
C PRO A 137 11.62 -14.06 7.43
N GLY A 138 11.70 -12.74 7.69
CA GLY A 138 11.93 -12.19 9.03
C GLY A 138 10.69 -12.06 9.90
N GLY A 139 9.54 -12.52 9.42
CA GLY A 139 8.23 -12.34 10.06
C GLY A 139 7.43 -11.23 9.40
N GLY A 140 6.10 -11.39 9.41
CA GLY A 140 5.21 -10.46 8.75
C GLY A 140 4.92 -10.83 7.30
N LYS A 141 4.28 -9.89 6.59
CA LYS A 141 3.87 -10.09 5.20
C LYS A 141 4.05 -8.80 4.39
N TRP A 142 3.96 -8.97 3.08
CA TRP A 142 3.87 -7.86 2.14
C TRP A 142 2.74 -8.11 1.15
N VAL A 143 2.11 -7.02 0.72
CA VAL A 143 1.13 -7.01 -0.37
C VAL A 143 1.60 -5.98 -1.38
N ARG A 144 1.69 -6.38 -2.64
CA ARG A 144 2.16 -5.51 -3.74
C ARG A 144 1.13 -5.45 -4.85
N ALA A 145 0.76 -4.24 -5.22
CA ALA A 145 -0.09 -3.96 -6.38
C ALA A 145 0.74 -3.36 -7.50
N ARG A 146 0.43 -3.73 -8.73
CA ARG A 146 1.00 -3.14 -9.96
C ARG A 146 -0.07 -2.30 -10.63
N LEU A 147 0.21 -1.03 -10.81
CA LEU A 147 -0.72 -0.09 -11.43
C LEU A 147 -0.10 0.41 -12.74
N PRO A 148 -0.76 0.17 -13.90
CA PRO A 148 -0.20 0.61 -15.17
C PRO A 148 -0.16 2.14 -15.23
N ARG A 149 0.96 2.66 -15.73
CA ARG A 149 1.09 4.08 -16.02
C ARG A 149 0.53 4.35 -17.41
N THR A 150 -0.40 5.28 -17.47
CA THR A 150 -0.75 5.88 -18.75
C THR A 150 0.33 6.90 -19.07
N THR A 151 1.33 6.50 -19.84
CA THR A 151 2.25 7.47 -20.41
C THR A 151 1.43 8.35 -21.38
N GLY A 152 1.45 9.64 -21.15
CA GLY A 152 0.71 10.60 -21.99
C GLY A 152 1.23 10.71 -23.42
N ALA A 153 1.56 9.58 -24.03
CA ALA A 153 2.03 9.51 -25.42
C ALA A 153 0.89 9.37 -26.44
N ASP A 154 -0.34 9.28 -25.99
CA ASP A 154 -1.50 9.11 -26.88
C ASP A 154 -2.42 10.32 -26.95
N THR A 155 -1.86 11.51 -26.80
CA THR A 155 -2.60 12.71 -27.20
C THR A 155 -2.13 13.10 -28.60
N VAL A 156 -2.74 12.49 -29.53
CA VAL A 156 -2.74 13.03 -30.88
C VAL A 156 -3.88 14.01 -30.98
#